data_80434af3150f3780237339b624443e60
#
_entry.id   80434af3150f3780237339b624443e60
#
_cell.length_a   1.000
_cell.length_b   1.000
_cell.length_c   1.000
_cell.angle_alpha   90.00
_cell.angle_beta   90.00
_cell.angle_gamma   90.00
#
_symmetry.space_group_name_H-M   'P 1'
#
loop_
_entity.id
_entity.type
_entity.pdbx_description
1 polymer ?
#
loop_
_entity_poly.entity_id
_entity_poly.type
_entity_poly.pdbx_seq_one_letter_code
_entity_poly.pdbx_strand_id
1 'polypeptide(L)'
;MGEEDYAPELPGRWPQIVLAVILVGVFLAAQLFSDRPQLPLKRPWIDHVADLPASADKMRYTEFVYATTATFPTGRRLTVSKLYERPADRSTSDWYRDNPAKLGYSINEYVALSMPFFATREYGYTLYVDNYRYMAFAPLEEEDGLKLLRDELKAPIGEGFTFRWWNHMWGWIPLLSLIGIIVLELRRARIKRMQSGIL
;
A
#
# COMPACT_ATOMS: atom_id res chain seq x y z
N MET A 1 -45.61 -42.97 1.17
CA MET A 1 -44.50 -42.39 0.39
C MET A 1 -43.73 -41.57 1.40
N GLY A 2 -42.67 -42.17 1.97
CA GLY A 2 -41.90 -41.52 3.04
C GLY A 2 -41.06 -40.40 2.43
N GLU A 3 -41.17 -39.18 2.96
CA GLU A 3 -40.13 -38.17 2.83
C GLU A 3 -38.88 -38.74 3.51
N GLU A 4 -37.95 -39.24 2.72
CA GLU A 4 -36.61 -39.50 3.22
C GLU A 4 -36.07 -38.17 3.72
N ASP A 5 -35.96 -38.05 5.05
CA ASP A 5 -35.27 -36.94 5.73
C ASP A 5 -33.84 -36.88 5.22
N TYR A 6 -33.63 -36.06 4.17
CA TYR A 6 -32.33 -35.84 3.58
C TYR A 6 -31.50 -34.98 4.56
N ALA A 7 -30.84 -35.67 5.47
CA ALA A 7 -29.87 -34.98 6.34
C ALA A 7 -28.78 -34.38 5.46
N PRO A 8 -28.59 -33.05 5.49
CA PRO A 8 -27.61 -32.40 4.62
C PRO A 8 -26.20 -32.95 4.90
N GLU A 9 -25.50 -33.33 3.85
CA GLU A 9 -24.13 -33.84 3.97
C GLU A 9 -23.19 -32.74 4.51
N LEU A 10 -22.23 -33.15 5.36
CA LEU A 10 -21.22 -32.26 5.89
C LEU A 10 -20.29 -31.78 4.74
N PRO A 11 -20.16 -30.49 4.52
CA PRO A 11 -19.23 -29.97 3.49
C PRO A 11 -17.80 -30.39 3.80
N GLY A 12 -17.06 -30.74 2.79
CA GLY A 12 -15.63 -31.06 2.90
C GLY A 12 -14.82 -29.93 3.53
N ARG A 13 -13.65 -30.22 4.10
CA ARG A 13 -12.77 -29.24 4.72
C ARG A 13 -11.87 -28.50 3.73
N TRP A 14 -11.84 -28.92 2.48
CA TRP A 14 -10.96 -28.36 1.47
C TRP A 14 -11.04 -26.83 1.32
N PRO A 15 -12.24 -26.21 1.26
CA PRO A 15 -12.31 -24.74 1.16
C PRO A 15 -11.69 -24.02 2.35
N GLN A 16 -11.84 -24.54 3.56
CA GLN A 16 -11.24 -23.98 4.78
C GLN A 16 -9.71 -24.07 4.74
N ILE A 17 -9.18 -25.20 4.26
CA ILE A 17 -7.72 -25.38 4.12
C ILE A 17 -7.17 -24.37 3.12
N VAL A 18 -7.80 -24.18 1.97
CA VAL A 18 -7.40 -23.20 0.96
C VAL A 18 -7.40 -21.78 1.54
N LEU A 19 -8.47 -21.38 2.22
CA LEU A 19 -8.56 -20.07 2.86
C LEU A 19 -7.51 -19.88 3.96
N ALA A 20 -7.22 -20.92 4.74
CA ALA A 20 -6.19 -20.88 5.77
C ALA A 20 -4.79 -20.72 5.16
N VAL A 21 -4.50 -21.39 4.05
CA VAL A 21 -3.22 -21.23 3.32
C VAL A 21 -3.09 -19.82 2.77
N ILE A 22 -4.15 -19.25 2.18
CA ILE A 22 -4.15 -17.86 1.70
C ILE A 22 -3.94 -16.90 2.88
N LEU A 23 -4.68 -17.04 3.97
CA LEU A 23 -4.56 -16.21 5.16
C LEU A 23 -3.12 -16.19 5.69
N VAL A 24 -2.56 -17.37 5.94
CA VAL A 24 -1.21 -17.51 6.50
C VAL A 24 -0.16 -17.04 5.50
N GLY A 25 -0.28 -17.41 4.22
CA GLY A 25 0.68 -17.03 3.18
C GLY A 25 0.75 -15.51 2.98
N VAL A 26 -0.39 -14.84 2.86
CA VAL A 26 -0.44 -13.37 2.70
C VAL A 26 0.05 -12.67 3.97
N PHE A 27 -0.34 -13.17 5.16
CA PHE A 27 0.14 -12.59 6.43
C PHE A 27 1.65 -12.71 6.57
N LEU A 28 2.23 -13.88 6.31
CA LEU A 28 3.69 -14.08 6.37
C LEU A 28 4.40 -13.21 5.33
N ALA A 29 3.89 -13.14 4.11
CA ALA A 29 4.45 -12.27 3.08
C ALA A 29 4.42 -10.79 3.51
N ALA A 30 3.33 -10.33 4.13
CA ALA A 30 3.25 -8.99 4.67
C ALA A 30 4.29 -8.73 5.77
N GLN A 31 4.52 -9.70 6.66
CA GLN A 31 5.49 -9.55 7.73
C GLN A 31 6.94 -9.56 7.23
N LEU A 32 7.23 -10.31 6.18
CA LEU A 32 8.59 -10.47 5.67
C LEU A 32 8.98 -9.40 4.64
N PHE A 33 8.06 -9.01 3.76
CA PHE A 33 8.37 -8.20 2.57
C PHE A 33 7.77 -6.79 2.60
N SER A 34 6.73 -6.54 3.41
CA SER A 34 6.14 -5.22 3.49
C SER A 34 6.94 -4.30 4.42
N ASP A 35 7.24 -3.11 3.96
CA ASP A 35 7.85 -2.03 4.75
C ASP A 35 6.80 -1.19 5.53
N ARG A 36 5.54 -1.60 5.51
CA ARG A 36 4.45 -0.92 6.20
C ARG A 36 4.48 -1.19 7.70
N PRO A 37 4.04 -0.22 8.53
CA PRO A 37 3.99 -0.38 9.99
C PRO A 37 2.97 -1.46 10.40
N GLN A 38 3.22 -2.08 11.55
CA GLN A 38 2.34 -3.13 12.09
C GLN A 38 1.10 -2.54 12.78
N LEU A 39 1.26 -1.39 13.45
CA LEU A 39 0.17 -0.76 14.16
C LEU A 39 -0.83 -0.14 13.20
N PRO A 40 -2.14 -0.17 13.52
CA PRO A 40 -3.14 0.51 12.74
C PRO A 40 -2.88 2.01 12.72
N LEU A 41 -2.66 2.56 11.54
CA LEU A 41 -2.49 4.01 11.40
C LEU A 41 -2.86 4.48 9.99
N LYS A 42 -3.18 5.76 9.90
CA LYS A 42 -3.23 6.52 8.67
C LYS A 42 -1.86 7.16 8.46
N ARG A 43 -1.26 6.95 7.30
CA ARG A 43 0.01 7.58 6.94
C ARG A 43 -0.07 8.29 5.61
N PRO A 44 0.57 9.45 5.47
CA PRO A 44 0.82 10.03 4.16
C PRO A 44 1.79 9.12 3.40
N TRP A 45 1.52 8.96 2.11
CA TRP A 45 2.35 8.16 1.22
C TRP A 45 2.34 8.77 -0.18
N ILE A 46 3.45 8.61 -0.89
CA ILE A 46 3.55 9.07 -2.27
C ILE A 46 3.91 7.88 -3.15
N ASP A 47 3.00 7.56 -4.07
CA ASP A 47 3.26 6.56 -5.10
C ASP A 47 4.12 7.19 -6.19
N HIS A 48 5.15 6.45 -6.61
CA HIS A 48 6.01 6.86 -7.71
C HIS A 48 5.25 6.85 -9.03
N VAL A 49 5.32 7.95 -9.76
CA VAL A 49 4.71 8.11 -11.10
C VAL A 49 5.79 8.07 -12.18
N ALA A 50 6.82 8.92 -12.05
CA ALA A 50 7.91 9.00 -13.01
C ALA A 50 9.16 9.67 -12.40
N ASP A 51 10.33 9.29 -12.89
CA ASP A 51 11.56 10.03 -12.66
C ASP A 51 11.58 11.28 -13.52
N LEU A 52 12.09 12.38 -12.97
CA LEU A 52 12.31 13.60 -13.73
C LEU A 52 13.63 13.51 -14.50
N PRO A 53 13.72 14.11 -15.70
CA PRO A 53 14.97 14.16 -16.42
C PRO A 53 16.01 15.02 -15.69
N ALA A 54 17.30 14.77 -15.91
CA ALA A 54 18.39 15.52 -15.25
C ALA A 54 18.35 17.03 -15.52
N SER A 55 17.70 17.47 -16.59
CA SER A 55 17.45 18.88 -16.87
C SER A 55 16.51 19.54 -15.83
N ALA A 56 15.67 18.76 -15.14
CA ALA A 56 14.76 19.24 -14.12
C ALA A 56 15.49 19.74 -12.86
N ASP A 57 16.70 19.24 -12.56
CA ASP A 57 17.50 19.68 -11.41
C ASP A 57 17.89 21.17 -11.45
N LYS A 58 17.80 21.78 -12.62
CA LYS A 58 18.05 23.21 -12.83
C LYS A 58 16.77 24.04 -12.85
N MET A 59 15.63 23.45 -12.61
CA MET A 59 14.34 24.10 -12.74
C MET A 59 13.84 24.68 -11.42
N ARG A 60 13.06 25.74 -11.53
CA ARG A 60 12.41 26.43 -10.42
C ARG A 60 11.59 25.51 -9.51
N TYR A 61 11.00 24.42 -10.06
CA TYR A 61 10.20 23.48 -9.31
C TYR A 61 11.03 22.56 -8.40
N THR A 62 12.19 22.13 -8.85
CA THR A 62 13.10 21.34 -8.02
C THR A 62 13.71 22.20 -6.92
N GLU A 63 14.06 23.44 -7.20
CA GLU A 63 14.48 24.40 -6.17
C GLU A 63 13.37 24.63 -5.14
N PHE A 64 12.11 24.70 -5.56
CA PHE A 64 10.97 24.81 -4.67
C PHE A 64 10.82 23.58 -3.77
N VAL A 65 10.96 22.36 -4.29
CA VAL A 65 10.96 21.13 -3.49
C VAL A 65 12.08 21.15 -2.45
N TYR A 66 13.26 21.61 -2.81
CA TYR A 66 14.40 21.70 -1.89
C TYR A 66 14.27 22.82 -0.86
N ALA A 67 13.62 23.94 -1.19
CA ALA A 67 13.57 25.12 -0.36
C ALA A 67 12.36 25.20 0.59
N THR A 68 11.20 24.66 0.19
CA THR A 68 9.92 24.87 0.90
C THR A 68 9.21 23.58 1.31
N THR A 69 9.90 22.49 1.37
CA THR A 69 9.33 21.16 1.49
C THR A 69 8.81 20.85 2.88
N ALA A 70 7.59 20.36 2.97
CA ALA A 70 7.12 19.62 4.13
C ALA A 70 7.77 18.23 4.16
N THR A 71 8.31 17.85 5.30
CA THR A 71 8.86 16.51 5.49
C THR A 71 7.98 15.71 6.44
N PHE A 72 7.80 14.44 6.16
CA PHE A 72 7.15 13.53 7.08
C PHE A 72 7.90 12.19 7.16
N PRO A 73 7.85 11.49 8.30
CA PRO A 73 8.44 10.17 8.41
C PRO A 73 7.65 9.19 7.53
N THR A 74 8.36 8.38 6.76
CA THR A 74 7.72 7.42 5.85
C THR A 74 6.96 6.32 6.58
N GLY A 75 7.24 6.11 7.87
CA GLY A 75 6.69 5.01 8.66
C GLY A 75 7.10 3.63 8.13
N ARG A 76 8.08 3.57 7.24
CA ARG A 76 8.60 2.31 6.71
C ARG A 76 9.28 1.48 7.79
N ARG A 77 9.02 0.18 7.79
CA ARG A 77 9.74 -0.79 8.61
C ARG A 77 11.04 -1.20 7.92
N LEU A 78 12.10 -1.39 8.71
CA LEU A 78 13.34 -1.96 8.18
C LEU A 78 13.08 -3.42 7.75
N THR A 79 13.21 -3.68 6.46
CA THR A 79 13.28 -5.04 5.93
C THR A 79 14.73 -5.51 5.92
N VAL A 80 14.94 -6.82 5.96
CA VAL A 80 16.30 -7.40 6.00
C VAL A 80 17.16 -6.90 4.83
N SER A 81 16.58 -6.75 3.63
CA SER A 81 17.28 -6.21 2.46
C SER A 81 17.79 -4.77 2.66
N LYS A 82 17.06 -3.93 3.40
CA LYS A 82 17.43 -2.52 3.62
C LYS A 82 18.34 -2.30 4.83
N LEU A 83 18.56 -3.31 5.66
CA LEU A 83 19.56 -3.26 6.72
C LEU A 83 20.99 -3.09 6.15
N TYR A 84 21.22 -3.61 4.95
CA TYR A 84 22.53 -3.52 4.26
C TYR A 84 22.68 -2.24 3.42
N GLU A 85 21.58 -1.55 3.11
CA GLU A 85 21.56 -0.31 2.33
C GLU A 85 21.59 0.96 3.20
N ARG A 86 21.95 0.84 4.47
CA ARG A 86 21.94 1.98 5.41
C ARG A 86 22.92 3.04 4.92
N PRO A 87 22.45 4.22 4.45
CA PRO A 87 23.37 5.30 4.12
C PRO A 87 24.12 5.70 5.39
N ALA A 88 25.42 5.81 5.30
CA ALA A 88 26.24 6.43 6.33
C ALA A 88 25.63 7.82 6.66
N ASP A 89 25.74 8.23 7.90
CA ASP A 89 25.25 9.49 8.49
C ASP A 89 25.68 10.72 7.66
N ARG A 90 24.95 10.98 6.57
CA ARG A 90 25.07 12.21 5.80
C ARG A 90 24.11 13.25 6.35
N SER A 91 24.52 14.50 6.37
CA SER A 91 23.64 15.60 6.74
C SER A 91 22.41 15.62 5.83
N THR A 92 21.26 16.01 6.36
CA THR A 92 19.99 16.02 5.60
C THR A 92 20.10 16.90 4.34
N SER A 93 20.90 17.97 4.40
CA SER A 93 21.12 18.90 3.28
C SER A 93 21.91 18.28 2.11
N ASP A 94 22.93 17.46 2.41
CA ASP A 94 23.74 16.83 1.38
C ASP A 94 22.94 15.73 0.67
N TRP A 95 22.06 15.09 1.42
CA TRP A 95 21.22 14.05 0.89
C TRP A 95 20.24 14.54 -0.20
N TYR A 96 19.63 15.72 -0.02
CA TYR A 96 18.73 16.30 -1.03
C TYR A 96 19.43 16.65 -2.33
N ARG A 97 20.72 17.02 -2.29
CA ARG A 97 21.51 17.33 -3.49
C ARG A 97 21.82 16.10 -4.33
N ASP A 98 21.97 14.96 -3.67
CA ASP A 98 22.38 13.71 -4.33
C ASP A 98 21.18 12.92 -4.91
N ASN A 99 19.94 13.28 -4.53
CA ASN A 99 18.74 12.56 -4.96
C ASN A 99 17.86 13.48 -5.84
N PRO A 100 17.66 13.13 -7.11
CA PRO A 100 16.82 13.92 -8.01
C PRO A 100 15.37 13.90 -7.54
N ALA A 101 14.66 15.01 -7.78
CA ALA A 101 13.23 15.06 -7.55
C ALA A 101 12.50 14.12 -8.52
N LYS A 102 11.39 13.56 -8.06
CA LYS A 102 10.54 12.61 -8.80
C LYS A 102 9.12 13.13 -8.83
N LEU A 103 8.37 12.72 -9.82
CA LEU A 103 6.93 12.91 -9.84
C LEU A 103 6.27 11.75 -9.11
N GLY A 104 5.36 12.07 -8.20
CA GLY A 104 4.57 11.11 -7.46
C GLY A 104 3.10 11.49 -7.38
N TYR A 105 2.32 10.61 -6.76
CA TYR A 105 0.91 10.81 -6.48
C TYR A 105 0.66 10.66 -4.97
N SER A 106 0.27 11.76 -4.33
CA SER A 106 0.10 11.84 -2.87
C SER A 106 -1.23 11.26 -2.42
N ILE A 107 -1.15 10.32 -1.49
CA ILE A 107 -2.29 9.62 -0.89
C ILE A 107 -2.13 9.52 0.63
N ASN A 108 -3.26 9.28 1.29
CA ASN A 108 -3.29 8.79 2.65
C ASN A 108 -3.59 7.30 2.62
N GLU A 109 -2.65 6.48 3.08
CA GLU A 109 -2.78 5.03 3.17
C GLU A 109 -3.17 4.61 4.59
N TYR A 110 -4.20 3.78 4.71
CA TYR A 110 -4.62 3.18 5.97
C TYR A 110 -4.05 1.77 6.05
N VAL A 111 -3.21 1.53 7.04
CA VAL A 111 -2.46 0.28 7.20
C VAL A 111 -2.72 -0.34 8.58
N ALA A 112 -2.67 -1.65 8.63
CA ALA A 112 -2.66 -2.43 9.87
C ALA A 112 -1.94 -3.76 9.62
N LEU A 113 -1.21 -4.28 10.60
CA LEU A 113 -0.48 -5.55 10.51
C LEU A 113 0.42 -5.64 9.27
N SER A 114 1.07 -4.53 8.92
CA SER A 114 1.90 -4.38 7.71
C SER A 114 1.14 -4.52 6.38
N MET A 115 -0.18 -4.43 6.38
CA MET A 115 -1.05 -4.57 5.22
C MET A 115 -1.87 -3.29 4.97
N PRO A 116 -2.04 -2.85 3.73
CA PRO A 116 -2.88 -1.71 3.38
C PRO A 116 -4.34 -2.16 3.21
N PHE A 117 -5.27 -1.35 3.69
CA PHE A 117 -6.70 -1.59 3.59
C PHE A 117 -7.42 -0.58 2.71
N PHE A 118 -6.98 0.67 2.75
CA PHE A 118 -7.53 1.75 1.93
C PHE A 118 -6.45 2.75 1.58
N ALA A 119 -6.70 3.48 0.50
CA ALA A 119 -6.02 4.73 0.21
C ALA A 119 -7.02 5.80 -0.19
N THR A 120 -6.76 7.02 0.19
CA THR A 120 -7.52 8.20 -0.24
C THR A 120 -6.57 9.20 -0.86
N ARG A 121 -7.01 9.90 -1.90
CA ARG A 121 -6.24 11.01 -2.45
C ARG A 121 -6.05 12.08 -1.38
N GLU A 122 -4.83 12.62 -1.27
CA GLU A 122 -4.53 13.76 -0.40
C GLU A 122 -4.36 15.01 -1.23
N TYR A 123 -3.21 15.15 -1.91
CA TYR A 123 -2.91 16.31 -2.77
C TYR A 123 -2.93 15.96 -4.25
N GLY A 124 -2.87 14.68 -4.63
CA GLY A 124 -2.74 14.26 -6.03
C GLY A 124 -1.29 14.32 -6.51
N TYR A 125 -1.05 14.86 -7.72
CA TYR A 125 0.30 14.95 -8.24
C TYR A 125 1.19 15.85 -7.37
N THR A 126 2.41 15.39 -7.14
CA THR A 126 3.37 16.05 -6.26
C THR A 126 4.80 15.78 -6.73
N LEU A 127 5.65 16.76 -6.61
CA LEU A 127 7.10 16.53 -6.70
C LEU A 127 7.60 16.03 -5.35
N TYR A 128 8.47 15.04 -5.35
CA TYR A 128 9.01 14.50 -4.11
C TYR A 128 10.44 14.03 -4.24
N VAL A 129 11.10 14.02 -3.10
CA VAL A 129 12.40 13.40 -2.90
C VAL A 129 12.28 12.47 -1.70
N ASP A 130 12.73 11.26 -1.80
CA ASP A 130 12.58 10.30 -0.71
C ASP A 130 13.91 9.65 -0.30
N ASN A 131 13.97 9.35 0.99
CA ASN A 131 14.88 8.36 1.53
C ASN A 131 14.11 7.32 2.35
N TYR A 132 14.83 6.40 2.94
CA TYR A 132 14.21 5.35 3.75
C TYR A 132 13.38 5.91 4.92
N ARG A 133 13.81 7.01 5.56
CA ARG A 133 13.21 7.55 6.79
C ARG A 133 12.23 8.69 6.55
N TYR A 134 12.52 9.53 5.59
CA TYR A 134 11.79 10.77 5.35
C TYR A 134 11.45 10.93 3.89
N MET A 135 10.35 11.57 3.66
CA MET A 135 9.89 11.98 2.34
C MET A 135 9.61 13.47 2.37
N ALA A 136 10.24 14.19 1.46
CA ALA A 136 10.04 15.61 1.28
C ALA A 136 9.22 15.83 0.01
N PHE A 137 8.22 16.69 0.04
CA PHE A 137 7.33 16.87 -1.09
C PHE A 137 6.80 18.29 -1.25
N ALA A 138 6.43 18.62 -2.48
CA ALA A 138 5.71 19.84 -2.85
C ALA A 138 4.54 19.46 -3.74
N PRO A 139 3.29 19.69 -3.31
CA PRO A 139 2.11 19.46 -4.15
C PRO A 139 2.18 20.32 -5.42
N LEU A 140 1.79 19.73 -6.55
CA LEU A 140 1.51 20.47 -7.76
C LEU A 140 0.05 20.91 -7.69
N GLU A 141 -0.19 22.21 -7.88
CA GLU A 141 -1.56 22.73 -7.88
C GLU A 141 -2.31 22.16 -9.09
N GLU A 142 -3.12 21.12 -8.81
CA GLU A 142 -4.02 20.42 -9.75
C GLU A 142 -3.39 19.97 -11.09
N GLU A 143 -4.22 19.71 -12.09
CA GLU A 143 -3.80 19.29 -13.43
C GLU A 143 -2.98 20.38 -14.15
N ASP A 144 -3.20 21.64 -13.82
CA ASP A 144 -2.47 22.78 -14.39
C ASP A 144 -0.99 22.77 -14.01
N GLY A 145 -0.67 22.42 -12.76
CA GLY A 145 0.73 22.30 -12.33
C GLY A 145 1.47 21.17 -13.07
N LEU A 146 0.81 20.05 -13.30
CA LEU A 146 1.37 18.95 -14.10
C LEU A 146 1.55 19.35 -15.57
N LYS A 147 0.60 20.09 -16.12
CA LYS A 147 0.66 20.60 -17.50
C LYS A 147 1.83 21.58 -17.66
N LEU A 148 1.98 22.55 -16.75
CA LEU A 148 3.11 23.47 -16.75
C LEU A 148 4.45 22.72 -16.66
N LEU A 149 4.54 21.69 -15.82
CA LEU A 149 5.74 20.88 -15.71
C LEU A 149 6.07 20.15 -17.02
N ARG A 150 5.06 19.61 -17.71
CA ARG A 150 5.23 18.96 -19.03
C ARG A 150 5.70 19.94 -20.11
N ASP A 151 5.10 21.13 -20.12
CA ASP A 151 5.41 22.16 -21.10
C ASP A 151 6.85 22.68 -20.92
N GLU A 152 7.30 22.86 -19.67
CA GLU A 152 8.66 23.26 -19.36
C GLU A 152 9.70 22.19 -19.68
N LEU A 153 9.41 20.94 -19.29
CA LEU A 153 10.33 19.82 -19.50
C LEU A 153 10.27 19.28 -20.94
N LYS A 154 9.27 19.69 -21.74
CA LYS A 154 9.00 19.18 -23.09
C LYS A 154 8.96 17.63 -23.12
N ALA A 155 8.44 17.04 -22.05
CA ALA A 155 8.42 15.60 -21.86
C ALA A 155 7.03 15.15 -21.37
N PRO A 156 6.49 14.02 -21.85
CA PRO A 156 5.16 13.50 -21.46
C PRO A 156 5.17 12.85 -20.07
N ILE A 157 5.64 13.58 -19.05
CA ILE A 157 5.81 13.08 -17.71
C ILE A 157 4.45 12.80 -17.06
N GLY A 158 4.28 11.60 -16.52
CA GLY A 158 3.04 11.17 -15.88
C GLY A 158 1.89 10.93 -16.87
N GLU A 159 2.14 10.90 -18.17
CA GLU A 159 1.15 10.51 -19.16
C GLU A 159 0.79 9.03 -18.99
N GLY A 160 -0.51 8.70 -19.03
CA GLY A 160 -1.00 7.35 -18.85
C GLY A 160 -0.90 6.80 -17.42
N PHE A 161 -0.50 7.60 -16.45
CA PHE A 161 -0.52 7.16 -15.06
C PHE A 161 -1.96 6.88 -14.62
N THR A 162 -2.15 5.67 -14.08
CA THR A 162 -3.41 5.26 -13.46
C THR A 162 -3.12 4.79 -12.05
N PHE A 163 -3.75 5.42 -11.07
CA PHE A 163 -3.58 5.04 -9.68
C PHE A 163 -4.05 3.59 -9.46
N ARG A 164 -3.17 2.77 -8.90
CA ARG A 164 -3.41 1.33 -8.73
C ARG A 164 -3.96 1.04 -7.34
N TRP A 165 -5.25 1.19 -7.15
CA TRP A 165 -5.96 0.97 -5.88
C TRP A 165 -5.63 -0.37 -5.22
N TRP A 166 -5.48 -1.44 -5.99
CA TRP A 166 -5.19 -2.77 -5.47
C TRP A 166 -3.87 -2.86 -4.69
N ASN A 167 -2.89 -2.02 -5.00
CA ASN A 167 -1.64 -1.95 -4.25
C ASN A 167 -1.87 -1.47 -2.80
N HIS A 168 -3.02 -0.83 -2.55
CA HIS A 168 -3.39 -0.22 -1.28
C HIS A 168 -4.61 -0.87 -0.63
N MET A 169 -5.06 -2.03 -1.13
CA MET A 169 -6.27 -2.71 -0.65
C MET A 169 -6.10 -4.21 -0.41
N TRP A 170 -4.93 -4.78 -0.68
CA TRP A 170 -4.75 -6.24 -0.59
C TRP A 170 -4.84 -6.79 0.84
N GLY A 171 -4.80 -5.95 1.88
CA GLY A 171 -5.08 -6.33 3.27
C GLY A 171 -6.47 -6.91 3.49
N TRP A 172 -7.42 -6.69 2.57
CA TRP A 172 -8.72 -7.33 2.60
C TRP A 172 -8.67 -8.83 2.29
N ILE A 173 -7.67 -9.31 1.55
CA ILE A 173 -7.54 -10.73 1.19
C ILE A 173 -7.47 -11.63 2.43
N PRO A 174 -6.53 -11.45 3.38
CA PRO A 174 -6.49 -12.26 4.59
C PRO A 174 -7.72 -12.04 5.50
N LEU A 175 -8.24 -10.81 5.56
CA LEU A 175 -9.44 -10.54 6.36
C LEU A 175 -10.67 -11.30 5.83
N LEU A 176 -10.91 -11.26 4.53
CA LEU A 176 -12.01 -12.00 3.89
C LEU A 176 -11.79 -13.51 4.00
N SER A 177 -10.55 -13.99 3.91
CA SER A 177 -10.23 -15.40 4.12
C SER A 177 -10.57 -15.84 5.54
N LEU A 178 -10.24 -15.03 6.55
CA LEU A 178 -10.62 -15.31 7.95
C LEU A 178 -12.13 -15.35 8.15
N ILE A 179 -12.85 -14.36 7.62
CA ILE A 179 -14.32 -14.32 7.66
C ILE A 179 -14.91 -15.57 6.99
N GLY A 180 -14.38 -15.96 5.82
CA GLY A 180 -14.79 -17.15 5.10
C GLY A 180 -14.62 -18.43 5.92
N ILE A 181 -13.49 -18.58 6.60
CA ILE A 181 -13.24 -19.73 7.50
C ILE A 181 -14.28 -19.77 8.62
N ILE A 182 -14.52 -18.62 9.28
CA ILE A 182 -15.50 -18.53 10.37
C ILE A 182 -16.91 -18.92 9.89
N VAL A 183 -17.35 -18.38 8.75
CA VAL A 183 -18.66 -18.69 8.17
C VAL A 183 -18.79 -20.17 7.84
N LEU A 184 -17.76 -20.77 7.26
CA LEU A 184 -17.76 -22.20 6.93
C LEU A 184 -17.79 -23.07 8.19
N GLU A 185 -17.07 -22.72 9.25
CA GLU A 185 -17.12 -23.45 10.52
C GLU A 185 -18.47 -23.31 11.22
N LEU A 186 -19.06 -22.11 11.23
CA LEU A 186 -20.40 -21.91 11.78
C LEU A 186 -21.45 -22.71 11.03
N ARG A 187 -21.40 -22.72 9.70
CA ARG A 187 -22.28 -23.54 8.86
C ARG A 187 -22.13 -25.04 9.18
N ARG A 188 -20.89 -25.49 9.29
CA ARG A 188 -20.58 -26.87 9.61
C ARG A 188 -21.07 -27.26 11.01
N ALA A 189 -20.88 -26.41 12.01
CA ALA A 189 -21.37 -26.61 13.36
C ALA A 189 -22.91 -26.70 13.40
N ARG A 190 -23.60 -25.86 12.59
CA ARG A 190 -25.06 -25.89 12.47
C ARG A 190 -25.55 -27.23 11.89
N ILE A 191 -24.94 -27.70 10.81
CA ILE A 191 -25.30 -28.99 10.19
C ILE A 191 -25.10 -30.14 11.19
N LYS A 192 -23.97 -30.14 11.93
CA LYS A 192 -23.72 -31.16 12.95
C LYS A 192 -24.79 -31.18 14.05
N ARG A 193 -25.24 -29.98 14.53
CA ARG A 193 -26.31 -29.89 15.52
C ARG A 193 -27.63 -30.46 14.99
N MET A 194 -27.99 -30.16 13.73
CA MET A 194 -29.17 -30.74 13.10
C MET A 194 -29.09 -32.26 13.00
N GLN A 195 -27.92 -32.81 12.63
CA GLN A 195 -27.71 -34.26 12.57
C GLN A 195 -27.74 -34.97 13.93
N SER A 196 -27.34 -34.28 15.01
CA SER A 196 -27.33 -34.82 16.37
C SER A 196 -28.67 -34.68 17.10
N GLY A 197 -29.71 -34.13 16.45
CA GLY A 197 -31.02 -33.93 17.05
C GLY A 197 -31.08 -32.94 18.21
N ILE A 198 -30.03 -32.15 18.39
CA ILE A 198 -29.92 -31.05 19.38
C ILE A 198 -30.37 -29.77 18.68
N LEU A 199 -31.65 -29.54 18.62
CA LEU A 199 -32.26 -28.24 18.26
C LEU A 199 -32.89 -27.67 19.51
#